data_e73ae62f211a8c8f43f36e48e999ccd2
#
_entry.id   e73ae62f211a8c8f43f36e48e999ccd2
#
_cell.length_a   1.000
_cell.length_b   1.000
_cell.length_c   1.000
_cell.angle_alpha   90.00
_cell.angle_beta   90.00
_cell.angle_gamma   90.00
#
_symmetry.space_group_name_H-M   'P 1'
#
loop_
_entity.id
_entity.type
_entity.pdbx_description
1 polymer ?
#
loop_
_entity_poly.entity_id
_entity_poly.type
_entity_poly.pdbx_seq_one_letter_code
_entity_poly.pdbx_strand_id
1 'polypeptide(L)'
;LNGIRYLFEREEIYPDIVKFIMLYCMDTYNEHGELCKRGTSAAAVHYMSNWLNHFSETRNFPIHCDYIKKEEVVIAPGTEIWSALKNGGAVVLRLSLDCWHYVLLTGLDGEDRVLLFDPYYEEIDDPELDDEYKTEEIEFLHHMPKRANRSISVCRLNRTALDYYQMGEFSDREALIMYRTSPEYPTHIADLPASGKTL
;
A
#
# COMPACT_ATOMS: atom_id res chain seq x y z
N LEU A 1 -6.12 -0.57 -3.87
CA LEU A 1 -7.36 -1.31 -3.52
C LEU A 1 -7.23 -2.02 -2.18
N ASN A 2 -6.19 -2.83 -1.96
CA ASN A 2 -6.02 -3.60 -0.73
C ASN A 2 -5.92 -2.72 0.53
N GLY A 3 -5.30 -1.53 0.43
CA GLY A 3 -5.27 -0.57 1.52
C GLY A 3 -6.66 -0.09 1.95
N ILE A 4 -7.54 0.16 0.98
CA ILE A 4 -8.93 0.55 1.26
C ILE A 4 -9.70 -0.62 1.90
N ARG A 5 -9.53 -1.84 1.39
CA ARG A 5 -10.12 -3.03 2.00
C ARG A 5 -9.66 -3.21 3.45
N TYR A 6 -8.38 -3.03 3.69
CA TYR A 6 -7.80 -3.11 5.03
C TYR A 6 -8.39 -2.06 5.98
N LEU A 7 -8.38 -0.78 5.57
CA LEU A 7 -8.86 0.33 6.41
C LEU A 7 -10.33 0.25 6.76
N PHE A 8 -11.16 -0.26 5.83
CA PHE A 8 -12.61 -0.32 6.01
C PHE A 8 -13.11 -1.70 6.40
N GLU A 9 -12.22 -2.68 6.54
CA GLU A 9 -12.54 -4.07 6.90
C GLU A 9 -13.64 -4.68 6.01
N ARG A 10 -13.59 -4.38 4.70
CA ARG A 10 -14.64 -4.75 3.75
C ARG A 10 -14.09 -5.34 2.46
N GLU A 11 -14.86 -6.24 1.85
CA GLU A 11 -14.56 -6.83 0.55
C GLU A 11 -14.98 -5.91 -0.61
N GLU A 12 -16.08 -5.18 -0.43
CA GLU A 12 -16.66 -4.31 -1.46
C GLU A 12 -16.00 -2.94 -1.44
N ILE A 13 -15.68 -2.42 -2.62
CA ILE A 13 -15.13 -1.08 -2.83
C ILE A 13 -16.04 -0.35 -3.81
N TYR A 14 -16.24 0.95 -3.64
CA TYR A 14 -16.95 1.78 -4.57
C TYR A 14 -16.47 1.56 -6.00
N PRO A 15 -17.38 1.33 -6.98
CA PRO A 15 -16.99 1.14 -8.37
C PRO A 15 -16.16 2.28 -8.94
N ASP A 16 -16.46 3.53 -8.55
CA ASP A 16 -15.68 4.69 -8.97
C ASP A 16 -14.23 4.61 -8.48
N ILE A 17 -13.98 4.19 -7.23
CA ILE A 17 -12.63 4.01 -6.70
C ILE A 17 -11.88 2.94 -7.51
N VAL A 18 -12.50 1.80 -7.75
CA VAL A 18 -11.91 0.71 -8.55
C VAL A 18 -11.58 1.21 -9.95
N LYS A 19 -12.55 1.87 -10.61
CA LYS A 19 -12.38 2.42 -11.97
C LYS A 19 -11.20 3.39 -12.05
N PHE A 20 -11.10 4.35 -11.12
CA PHE A 20 -10.06 5.36 -11.17
C PHE A 20 -8.69 4.79 -10.79
N ILE A 21 -8.61 3.87 -9.83
CA ILE A 21 -7.36 3.18 -9.53
C ILE A 21 -6.88 2.40 -10.76
N MET A 22 -7.76 1.61 -11.39
CA MET A 22 -7.39 0.85 -12.59
C MET A 22 -6.99 1.75 -13.77
N LEU A 23 -7.65 2.91 -13.92
CA LEU A 23 -7.36 3.83 -15.01
C LEU A 23 -6.01 4.54 -14.84
N TYR A 24 -5.65 4.94 -13.62
CA TYR A 24 -4.51 5.83 -13.38
C TYR A 24 -3.29 5.14 -12.78
N CYS A 25 -3.47 4.02 -12.06
CA CYS A 25 -2.34 3.29 -11.50
C CYS A 25 -1.68 2.31 -12.48
N MET A 26 -2.28 2.12 -13.65
CA MET A 26 -1.72 1.27 -14.70
C MET A 26 -1.29 2.15 -15.90
N ASP A 27 -0.47 3.16 -15.62
CA ASP A 27 -0.15 4.26 -16.52
C ASP A 27 1.13 4.06 -17.36
N THR A 28 1.83 2.94 -17.18
CA THR A 28 3.12 2.72 -17.83
C THR A 28 3.01 1.81 -19.06
N TYR A 29 3.91 2.07 -20.02
CA TYR A 29 4.02 1.34 -21.28
C TYR A 29 5.37 0.63 -21.35
N ASN A 30 5.41 -0.50 -22.05
CA ASN A 30 6.66 -1.12 -22.46
C ASN A 30 7.16 -0.52 -23.79
N GLU A 31 8.30 -1.04 -24.27
CA GLU A 31 8.93 -0.62 -25.53
C GLU A 31 8.10 -0.93 -26.77
N HIS A 32 7.07 -1.77 -26.66
CA HIS A 32 6.12 -2.10 -27.72
C HIS A 32 4.87 -1.24 -27.69
N GLY A 33 4.76 -0.30 -26.73
CA GLY A 33 3.60 0.57 -26.56
C GLY A 33 2.40 -0.10 -25.90
N GLU A 34 2.59 -1.25 -25.26
CA GLU A 34 1.55 -1.94 -24.53
C GLU A 34 1.38 -1.34 -23.13
N LEU A 35 0.16 -0.87 -22.85
CA LEU A 35 -0.21 -0.28 -21.56
C LEU A 35 -0.19 -1.34 -20.44
N CYS A 36 0.10 -0.92 -19.22
CA CYS A 36 0.08 -1.71 -17.98
C CYS A 36 1.21 -2.76 -17.87
N LYS A 37 2.21 -2.71 -18.71
CA LYS A 37 3.27 -3.73 -18.74
C LYS A 37 4.48 -3.42 -17.85
N ARG A 38 4.58 -2.19 -17.33
CA ARG A 38 5.66 -1.78 -16.42
C ARG A 38 5.15 -1.25 -15.06
N GLY A 39 3.93 -1.65 -14.68
CA GLY A 39 3.36 -1.36 -13.37
C GLY A 39 2.86 0.07 -13.21
N THR A 40 3.04 0.63 -12.03
CA THR A 40 2.51 1.93 -11.59
C THR A 40 3.66 2.92 -11.41
N SER A 41 3.52 4.13 -11.96
CA SER A 41 4.51 5.19 -11.76
C SER A 41 4.34 5.93 -10.42
N ALA A 42 5.40 6.59 -9.96
CA ALA A 42 5.36 7.51 -8.83
C ALA A 42 4.33 8.64 -9.02
N ALA A 43 4.23 9.15 -10.23
CA ALA A 43 3.25 10.18 -10.59
C ALA A 43 1.81 9.68 -10.41
N ALA A 44 1.54 8.42 -10.76
CA ALA A 44 0.23 7.81 -10.58
C ALA A 44 -0.14 7.65 -9.10
N VAL A 45 0.80 7.23 -8.25
CA VAL A 45 0.56 7.11 -6.79
C VAL A 45 0.27 8.48 -6.17
N HIS A 46 1.05 9.51 -6.53
CA HIS A 46 0.79 10.88 -6.09
C HIS A 46 -0.57 11.41 -6.59
N TYR A 47 -0.90 11.18 -7.85
CA TYR A 47 -2.20 11.56 -8.40
C TYR A 47 -3.34 10.88 -7.63
N MET A 48 -3.21 9.58 -7.32
CA MET A 48 -4.23 8.83 -6.58
C MET A 48 -4.42 9.33 -5.16
N SER A 49 -3.38 9.82 -4.48
CA SER A 49 -3.52 10.42 -3.16
C SER A 49 -4.41 11.67 -3.21
N ASN A 50 -4.15 12.57 -4.15
CA ASN A 50 -4.93 13.78 -4.36
C ASN A 50 -6.37 13.46 -4.77
N TRP A 51 -6.55 12.47 -5.68
CA TRP A 51 -7.86 12.05 -6.13
C TRP A 51 -8.70 11.44 -4.99
N LEU A 52 -8.10 10.59 -4.14
CA LEU A 52 -8.79 10.00 -2.99
C LEU A 52 -9.21 11.05 -1.97
N ASN A 53 -8.38 12.06 -1.70
CA ASN A 53 -8.74 13.18 -0.84
C ASN A 53 -9.92 13.98 -1.43
N HIS A 54 -9.88 14.29 -2.73
CA HIS A 54 -11.00 14.96 -3.40
C HIS A 54 -12.28 14.09 -3.42
N PHE A 55 -12.15 12.80 -3.63
CA PHE A 55 -13.27 11.85 -3.53
C PHE A 55 -13.84 11.81 -2.11
N SER A 56 -12.99 11.85 -1.09
CA SER A 56 -13.39 11.94 0.31
C SER A 56 -14.26 13.17 0.56
N GLU A 57 -13.83 14.33 0.12
CA GLU A 57 -14.57 15.61 0.28
C GLU A 57 -15.89 15.61 -0.49
N THR A 58 -15.91 15.15 -1.75
CA THR A 58 -17.06 15.25 -2.63
C THR A 58 -18.10 14.15 -2.42
N ARG A 59 -17.70 12.99 -1.89
CA ARG A 59 -18.55 11.82 -1.67
C ARG A 59 -18.76 11.47 -0.21
N ASN A 60 -18.21 12.28 0.70
CA ASN A 60 -18.22 12.01 2.14
C ASN A 60 -17.66 10.61 2.46
N PHE A 61 -16.62 10.19 1.74
CA PHE A 61 -15.94 8.91 1.97
C PHE A 61 -14.81 9.14 2.97
N PRO A 62 -14.83 8.53 4.17
CA PRO A 62 -13.98 8.95 5.28
C PRO A 62 -12.56 8.40 5.16
N ILE A 63 -11.83 8.83 4.14
CA ILE A 63 -10.42 8.53 3.93
C ILE A 63 -9.62 9.83 3.85
N HIS A 64 -8.40 9.80 4.35
CA HIS A 64 -7.39 10.84 4.15
C HIS A 64 -6.09 10.17 3.69
N CYS A 65 -5.39 10.84 2.77
CA CYS A 65 -4.18 10.33 2.14
C CYS A 65 -3.08 11.38 2.17
N ASP A 66 -1.89 11.02 2.67
CA ASP A 66 -0.69 11.84 2.66
C ASP A 66 0.37 11.16 1.79
N TYR A 67 0.86 11.88 0.77
CA TYR A 67 1.95 11.39 -0.07
C TYR A 67 3.25 12.02 0.38
N ILE A 68 4.17 11.17 0.84
CA ILE A 68 5.50 11.56 1.33
C ILE A 68 6.60 10.98 0.45
N LYS A 69 7.76 11.61 0.42
CA LYS A 69 8.89 11.20 -0.42
C LYS A 69 10.24 11.54 0.20
N LYS A 70 11.29 10.91 -0.33
CA LYS A 70 12.69 11.16 0.04
C LYS A 70 12.95 10.91 1.53
N GLU A 71 13.52 11.89 2.23
CA GLU A 71 13.93 11.82 3.62
C GLU A 71 12.77 11.63 4.61
N GLU A 72 11.54 11.96 4.20
CA GLU A 72 10.32 11.73 4.99
C GLU A 72 9.96 10.23 5.05
N VAL A 73 10.42 9.45 4.07
CA VAL A 73 10.12 8.01 3.98
C VAL A 73 11.13 7.21 4.80
N VAL A 74 10.87 7.16 6.09
CA VAL A 74 11.64 6.39 7.08
C VAL A 74 10.66 5.68 8.02
N ILE A 75 10.95 4.43 8.34
CA ILE A 75 10.18 3.65 9.32
C ILE A 75 10.97 3.63 10.62
N ALA A 76 10.55 4.43 11.59
CA ALA A 76 11.15 4.50 12.93
C ALA A 76 10.16 5.09 13.93
N PRO A 77 10.30 4.82 15.25
CA PRO A 77 9.49 5.48 16.26
C PRO A 77 9.50 7.00 16.11
N GLY A 78 8.32 7.62 16.05
CA GLY A 78 8.16 9.06 15.90
C GLY A 78 8.04 9.56 14.46
N THR A 79 8.24 8.71 13.44
CA THR A 79 7.97 9.08 12.03
C THR A 79 6.50 8.96 11.68
N GLU A 80 6.08 9.58 10.57
CA GLU A 80 4.69 9.54 10.09
C GLU A 80 4.24 8.11 9.75
N ILE A 81 5.09 7.34 9.04
CA ILE A 81 4.80 5.94 8.72
C ILE A 81 4.59 5.12 9.99
N TRP A 82 5.49 5.25 10.97
CA TRP A 82 5.37 4.53 12.23
C TRP A 82 4.09 4.88 12.97
N SER A 83 3.78 6.17 13.06
CA SER A 83 2.57 6.67 13.70
C SER A 83 1.31 6.19 12.99
N ALA A 84 1.30 6.17 11.66
CA ALA A 84 0.21 5.65 10.87
C ALA A 84 -0.06 4.16 11.19
N LEU A 85 0.98 3.33 11.10
CA LEU A 85 0.86 1.89 11.34
C LEU A 85 0.40 1.57 12.78
N LYS A 86 0.91 2.32 13.76
CA LYS A 86 0.51 2.18 15.17
C LYS A 86 -0.96 2.52 15.41
N ASN A 87 -1.51 3.45 14.63
CA ASN A 87 -2.89 3.92 14.76
C ASN A 87 -3.87 3.27 13.77
N GLY A 88 -3.50 2.14 13.16
CA GLY A 88 -4.37 1.40 12.25
C GLY A 88 -4.47 1.99 10.85
N GLY A 89 -3.59 2.91 10.47
CA GLY A 89 -3.44 3.38 9.11
C GLY A 89 -2.82 2.31 8.19
N ALA A 90 -2.83 2.58 6.90
CA ALA A 90 -2.23 1.73 5.87
C ALA A 90 -1.23 2.54 5.05
N VAL A 91 -0.13 1.93 4.63
CA VAL A 91 0.91 2.63 3.87
C VAL A 91 1.25 1.84 2.60
N VAL A 92 1.02 2.45 1.44
CA VAL A 92 1.55 1.93 0.19
C VAL A 92 2.99 2.43 0.07
N LEU A 93 3.93 1.50 0.10
CA LEU A 93 5.35 1.79 0.12
C LEU A 93 6.01 1.30 -1.17
N ARG A 94 6.87 2.13 -1.77
CA ARG A 94 7.75 1.72 -2.86
C ARG A 94 9.03 1.11 -2.31
N LEU A 95 9.41 -0.03 -2.85
CA LEU A 95 10.64 -0.72 -2.47
C LEU A 95 11.22 -1.49 -3.65
N SER A 96 12.40 -2.05 -3.48
CA SER A 96 13.03 -2.94 -4.44
C SER A 96 12.56 -4.39 -4.22
N LEU A 97 12.17 -5.01 -5.33
CA LEU A 97 12.03 -6.46 -5.47
C LEU A 97 12.71 -6.80 -6.78
N ASP A 98 13.32 -7.33 -7.44
CA ASP A 98 13.99 -7.35 -8.78
C ASP A 98 13.82 -6.05 -9.60
N CYS A 99 12.73 -5.36 -9.38
CA CYS A 99 12.40 -4.04 -9.92
C CYS A 99 11.72 -3.19 -8.83
N TRP A 100 11.40 -1.93 -9.15
CA TRP A 100 10.58 -1.11 -8.27
C TRP A 100 9.18 -1.69 -8.14
N HIS A 101 8.77 -1.88 -6.90
CA HIS A 101 7.54 -2.55 -6.54
C HIS A 101 6.80 -1.81 -5.42
N TYR A 102 5.46 -1.89 -5.41
CA TYR A 102 4.65 -1.32 -4.35
C TYR A 102 4.02 -2.42 -3.51
N VAL A 103 4.19 -2.28 -2.22
CA VAL A 103 3.60 -3.15 -1.20
C VAL A 103 2.70 -2.37 -0.26
N LEU A 104 1.89 -3.05 0.53
CA LEU A 104 1.03 -2.44 1.53
C LEU A 104 1.54 -2.80 2.93
N LEU A 105 1.92 -1.81 3.72
CA LEU A 105 2.16 -1.99 5.14
C LEU A 105 0.84 -1.87 5.90
N THR A 106 0.56 -2.81 6.80
CA THR A 106 -0.73 -2.92 7.50
C THR A 106 -0.64 -2.88 9.02
N GLY A 107 0.55 -2.77 9.57
CA GLY A 107 0.74 -2.70 11.02
C GLY A 107 2.17 -2.92 11.45
N LEU A 108 2.38 -2.84 12.74
CA LEU A 108 3.65 -3.20 13.38
C LEU A 108 3.56 -4.62 13.94
N ASP A 109 4.66 -5.35 13.90
CA ASP A 109 4.84 -6.67 14.47
C ASP A 109 5.96 -6.58 15.52
N GLY A 110 5.58 -6.21 16.73
CA GLY A 110 6.53 -5.84 17.77
C GLY A 110 7.13 -4.45 17.58
N GLU A 111 8.38 -4.28 18.00
CA GLU A 111 9.08 -2.99 17.99
C GLU A 111 10.01 -2.81 16.78
N ASP A 112 10.35 -3.89 16.10
CA ASP A 112 11.39 -3.93 15.06
C ASP A 112 10.93 -4.54 13.73
N ARG A 113 9.67 -4.91 13.60
CA ARG A 113 9.12 -5.53 12.39
C ARG A 113 7.83 -4.87 11.95
N VAL A 114 7.51 -5.02 10.66
CA VAL A 114 6.31 -4.48 10.01
C VAL A 114 5.56 -5.61 9.33
N LEU A 115 4.26 -5.62 9.51
CA LEU A 115 3.33 -6.46 8.76
C LEU A 115 3.15 -5.87 7.35
N LEU A 116 3.40 -6.68 6.34
CA LEU A 116 3.39 -6.27 4.95
C LEU A 116 2.55 -7.24 4.12
N PHE A 117 1.69 -6.68 3.27
CA PHE A 117 1.00 -7.42 2.22
C PHE A 117 1.69 -7.11 0.88
N ASP A 118 2.29 -8.13 0.29
CA ASP A 118 2.81 -8.07 -1.07
C ASP A 118 1.75 -8.61 -2.04
N PRO A 119 1.28 -7.80 -3.01
CA PRO A 119 0.31 -8.26 -4.00
C PRO A 119 0.88 -9.27 -5.00
N TYR A 120 2.20 -9.32 -5.14
CA TYR A 120 2.89 -10.35 -5.89
C TYR A 120 3.05 -11.60 -5.02
N TYR A 121 1.90 -12.18 -4.67
CA TYR A 121 1.81 -13.41 -3.91
C TYR A 121 1.54 -14.55 -4.90
N GLU A 122 2.54 -15.33 -5.19
CA GLU A 122 2.32 -16.67 -5.68
C GLU A 122 2.07 -17.55 -4.45
N GLU A 123 0.97 -18.28 -4.45
CA GLU A 123 0.76 -19.36 -3.51
C GLU A 123 1.77 -20.44 -3.88
N ILE A 124 2.99 -20.27 -3.37
CA ILE A 124 4.09 -21.15 -3.68
C ILE A 124 3.90 -22.36 -2.77
N ASP A 125 3.26 -23.39 -3.33
CA ASP A 125 3.28 -24.75 -2.78
C ASP A 125 4.69 -25.40 -2.90
N ASP A 126 5.67 -24.64 -3.40
CA ASP A 126 7.03 -25.12 -3.59
C ASP A 126 7.94 -24.61 -2.46
N PRO A 127 8.32 -25.46 -1.51
CA PRO A 127 9.20 -25.11 -0.41
C PRO A 127 10.59 -24.60 -0.84
N GLU A 128 11.04 -24.93 -2.07
CA GLU A 128 12.36 -24.50 -2.57
C GLU A 128 12.34 -23.03 -3.02
N LEU A 129 11.21 -22.53 -3.55
CA LEU A 129 11.05 -21.12 -3.91
C LEU A 129 10.85 -20.23 -2.66
N ASP A 130 10.27 -20.78 -1.59
CA ASP A 130 10.14 -20.09 -0.31
C ASP A 130 11.52 -19.82 0.34
N ASP A 131 12.52 -20.62 0.05
CA ASP A 131 13.86 -20.48 0.63
C ASP A 131 14.69 -19.34 -0.01
N GLU A 132 14.43 -18.96 -1.27
CA GLU A 132 15.22 -17.91 -1.96
C GLU A 132 15.06 -16.54 -1.34
N TYR A 133 13.87 -16.22 -0.80
CA TYR A 133 13.56 -14.92 -0.17
C TYR A 133 13.49 -14.99 1.35
N LYS A 134 13.53 -16.18 1.93
CA LYS A 134 13.41 -16.40 3.36
C LYS A 134 14.74 -16.12 4.05
N THR A 135 14.75 -15.12 4.89
CA THR A 135 15.87 -14.77 5.75
C THR A 135 15.38 -14.52 7.17
N GLU A 136 16.29 -14.39 8.15
CA GLU A 136 15.91 -13.98 9.51
C GLU A 136 15.16 -12.62 9.54
N GLU A 137 15.36 -11.79 8.51
CA GLU A 137 14.75 -10.48 8.39
C GLU A 137 13.41 -10.49 7.63
N ILE A 138 13.09 -11.56 6.89
CA ILE A 138 11.87 -11.72 6.08
C ILE A 138 11.18 -13.01 6.50
N GLU A 139 10.03 -12.91 7.10
CA GLU A 139 9.18 -14.02 7.50
C GLU A 139 7.94 -14.08 6.63
N PHE A 140 7.61 -15.28 6.13
CA PHE A 140 6.40 -15.53 5.34
C PHE A 140 5.24 -15.89 6.26
N LEU A 141 4.12 -15.18 6.10
CA LEU A 141 2.92 -15.35 6.91
C LEU A 141 1.81 -16.00 6.08
N HIS A 142 1.41 -17.21 6.46
CA HIS A 142 0.36 -17.97 5.75
C HIS A 142 -1.02 -17.84 6.39
N HIS A 143 -1.11 -17.31 7.61
CA HIS A 143 -2.35 -17.30 8.41
C HIS A 143 -3.16 -16.00 8.31
N MET A 144 -2.61 -14.97 7.66
CA MET A 144 -3.26 -13.67 7.46
C MET A 144 -3.24 -13.20 5.99
N PRO A 145 -3.60 -14.04 5.01
CA PRO A 145 -3.31 -13.79 3.58
C PRO A 145 -3.97 -12.52 3.01
N LYS A 146 -5.04 -12.01 3.65
CA LYS A 146 -5.72 -10.79 3.22
C LYS A 146 -5.21 -9.52 3.91
N ARG A 147 -4.44 -9.67 4.98
CA ARG A 147 -3.96 -8.56 5.81
C ARG A 147 -2.46 -8.37 5.70
N ALA A 148 -1.71 -9.45 5.86
CA ALA A 148 -0.27 -9.48 5.70
C ALA A 148 0.16 -10.87 5.26
N ASN A 149 1.11 -10.95 4.35
CA ASN A 149 1.74 -12.20 3.93
C ASN A 149 3.24 -12.21 4.19
N ARG A 150 3.77 -11.12 4.75
CA ARG A 150 5.17 -10.98 5.19
C ARG A 150 5.23 -10.24 6.52
N SER A 151 6.20 -10.60 7.36
CA SER A 151 6.70 -9.79 8.46
C SER A 151 8.17 -9.48 8.19
N ILE A 152 8.53 -8.20 8.12
CA ILE A 152 9.86 -7.77 7.65
C ILE A 152 10.48 -6.83 8.67
N SER A 153 11.80 -7.00 8.92
CA SER A 153 12.51 -6.14 9.86
C SER A 153 12.55 -4.68 9.37
N VAL A 154 12.34 -3.75 10.28
CA VAL A 154 12.43 -2.31 10.02
C VAL A 154 13.83 -1.94 9.52
N CYS A 155 14.86 -2.60 10.05
CA CYS A 155 16.24 -2.39 9.63
C CYS A 155 16.42 -2.73 8.15
N ARG A 156 15.85 -3.84 7.67
CA ARG A 156 15.92 -4.23 6.26
C ARG A 156 15.20 -3.25 5.36
N LEU A 157 13.97 -2.88 5.71
CA LEU A 157 13.17 -1.93 4.91
C LEU A 157 13.89 -0.59 4.72
N ASN A 158 14.54 -0.07 5.76
CA ASN A 158 15.22 1.24 5.72
C ASN A 158 16.57 1.26 4.97
N ARG A 159 17.10 0.12 4.52
CA ARG A 159 18.40 0.08 3.80
C ARG A 159 18.34 0.85 2.48
N THR A 160 19.50 1.37 2.09
CA THR A 160 19.66 2.14 0.84
C THR A 160 20.10 1.27 -0.35
N ALA A 161 20.43 0.01 -0.13
CA ALA A 161 20.75 -0.91 -1.22
C ALA A 161 19.48 -1.27 -2.02
N LEU A 162 19.66 -1.79 -3.22
CA LEU A 162 18.59 -2.30 -4.08
C LEU A 162 18.57 -3.83 -4.01
N ASP A 163 18.16 -4.34 -2.85
CA ASP A 163 17.95 -5.75 -2.60
C ASP A 163 16.48 -5.97 -2.18
N TYR A 164 16.04 -7.21 -2.05
CA TYR A 164 14.66 -7.55 -1.73
C TYR A 164 14.14 -6.83 -0.48
N TYR A 165 13.00 -6.18 -0.64
CA TYR A 165 12.29 -5.43 0.41
C TYR A 165 13.13 -4.32 1.05
N GLN A 166 13.95 -3.63 0.27
CA GLN A 166 14.69 -2.45 0.70
C GLN A 166 14.20 -1.21 -0.04
N MET A 167 14.14 -0.07 0.65
CA MET A 167 13.62 1.18 0.09
C MET A 167 14.57 1.89 -0.87
N GLY A 168 15.85 1.51 -0.90
CA GLY A 168 16.85 2.17 -1.73
C GLY A 168 17.27 3.56 -1.20
N GLU A 169 17.91 4.34 -2.05
CA GLU A 169 18.37 5.68 -1.73
C GLU A 169 17.19 6.61 -1.44
N PHE A 170 17.42 7.62 -0.60
CA PHE A 170 16.36 8.58 -0.23
C PHE A 170 15.69 9.25 -1.42
N SER A 171 16.47 9.55 -2.48
CA SER A 171 15.95 10.14 -3.72
C SER A 171 14.86 9.31 -4.41
N ASP A 172 14.86 8.00 -4.19
CA ASP A 172 13.97 7.04 -4.83
C ASP A 172 12.76 6.66 -3.98
N ARG A 173 12.78 7.05 -2.70
CA ARG A 173 11.74 6.68 -1.74
C ARG A 173 10.47 7.49 -1.92
N GLU A 174 9.36 6.78 -1.84
CA GLU A 174 8.03 7.38 -1.76
C GLU A 174 7.05 6.45 -1.04
N ALA A 175 6.07 7.04 -0.42
CA ALA A 175 5.00 6.32 0.25
C ALA A 175 3.69 7.10 0.21
N LEU A 176 2.59 6.36 0.20
CA LEU A 176 1.23 6.89 0.35
C LEU A 176 0.66 6.38 1.67
N ILE A 177 0.50 7.27 2.62
CA ILE A 177 -0.11 6.98 3.91
C ILE A 177 -1.61 7.19 3.80
N MET A 178 -2.40 6.25 4.30
CA MET A 178 -3.86 6.29 4.23
C MET A 178 -4.45 6.09 5.62
N TYR A 179 -5.43 6.92 5.96
CA TYR A 179 -6.15 6.87 7.22
C TYR A 179 -7.65 6.79 7.00
N ARG A 180 -8.33 6.05 7.85
CA ARG A 180 -9.77 6.15 7.99
C ARG A 180 -10.08 7.28 8.98
N THR A 181 -10.84 8.29 8.52
CA THR A 181 -11.14 9.50 9.31
C THR A 181 -12.37 9.38 10.18
N SER A 182 -13.24 8.37 9.97
CA SER A 182 -14.41 8.09 10.81
C SER A 182 -14.59 6.59 11.04
N PRO A 183 -14.72 6.14 12.28
CA PRO A 183 -14.99 4.73 12.60
C PRO A 183 -16.44 4.29 12.28
N GLU A 184 -17.39 5.24 12.16
CA GLU A 184 -18.83 4.97 12.05
C GLU A 184 -19.32 4.81 10.60
N TYR A 185 -18.41 4.83 9.63
CA TYR A 185 -18.81 4.69 8.22
C TYR A 185 -19.30 3.27 7.91
N PRO A 186 -20.42 3.12 7.18
CA PRO A 186 -21.01 1.82 6.89
C PRO A 186 -20.03 0.83 6.24
N THR A 187 -20.10 -0.43 6.64
CA THR A 187 -19.25 -1.50 6.10
C THR A 187 -19.75 -2.06 4.77
N HIS A 188 -21.02 -1.81 4.42
CA HIS A 188 -21.63 -2.24 3.16
C HIS A 188 -21.96 -1.06 2.27
N ILE A 189 -21.78 -1.21 0.95
CA ILE A 189 -22.11 -0.17 -0.05
C ILE A 189 -23.60 0.16 -0.03
N ALA A 190 -24.46 -0.82 0.22
CA ALA A 190 -25.90 -0.63 0.31
C ALA A 190 -26.34 0.34 1.42
N ASP A 191 -25.52 0.46 2.48
CA ASP A 191 -25.82 1.33 3.63
C ASP A 191 -25.28 2.76 3.45
N LEU A 192 -24.63 3.03 2.31
CA LEU A 192 -24.12 4.36 2.03
C LEU A 192 -25.24 5.30 1.60
N PRO A 193 -25.21 6.57 2.04
CA PRO A 193 -26.20 7.54 1.59
C PRO A 193 -26.19 7.64 0.07
N ALA A 194 -27.35 7.58 -0.54
CA ALA A 194 -27.50 7.77 -1.99
C ALA A 194 -26.79 9.07 -2.37
N SER A 195 -25.91 9.01 -3.36
CA SER A 195 -25.20 10.19 -3.85
C SER A 195 -26.21 11.25 -4.23
N GLY A 196 -26.31 12.30 -3.43
CA GLY A 196 -27.09 13.46 -3.82
C GLY A 196 -26.61 13.90 -5.19
N LYS A 197 -27.52 13.94 -6.15
CA LYS A 197 -27.29 14.53 -7.46
C LYS A 197 -26.88 15.97 -7.25
N THR A 198 -25.61 16.27 -7.47
CA THR A 198 -25.20 17.62 -7.83
C THR A 198 -24.11 17.49 -8.89
N LEU A 199 -24.51 17.86 -10.08
CA LEU A 199 -23.63 18.13 -11.22
C LEU A 199 -22.74 19.32 -10.90
#